data_be9e45648fc4f74c9bf0d2737c02edb5
#
_entry.id   be9e45648fc4f74c9bf0d2737c02edb5
#
_cell.length_a   1.000
_cell.length_b   1.000
_cell.length_c   1.000
_cell.angle_alpha   90.00
_cell.angle_beta   90.00
_cell.angle_gamma   90.00
#
_symmetry.space_group_name_H-M   'P 1'
#
loop_
_entity.id
_entity.type
_entity.pdbx_description
1 polymer ?
#
loop_
_entity_poly.entity_id
_entity_poly.type
_entity_poly.pdbx_seq_one_letter_code
_entity_poly.pdbx_strand_id
1 'polypeptide(L)'
;MLLSLLTPITRTVSTSSRRFFSARRVNPQMSSESLSLIQKRKHANFRVINVSGFKTDLIVIPSHDPALHVLFIPGNPGVISFYTDFLELLYESLGGTASVTAIGHISHSEKNWESGRLFSLQEQIDHKISFIEQELQDVEVPIVLVGHSIGSYISLEIFKRSQEKVVFCIGLYPFLALNTASKTQASIRRLAESPAQCAAVSFMGGLLGMLPAPISRLLVKKTIGKSWSSSAIEVLCTHVLQLPEKPNWDFIRGKKNQIAFLFGLDDHWGPLHVYEEIRKQAPDARLEVEREGHTHAFSCSEAGSVWVAQHVSSLIKSLLQTAKSYQSRM
;
A
#
# COMPACT_ATOMS: atom_id res chain seq x y z
N MET A 1 24.30 -7.60 -12.34
CA MET A 1 22.99 -8.19 -12.68
C MET A 1 21.90 -7.82 -11.68
N LEU A 2 22.15 -7.80 -10.37
CA LEU A 2 21.18 -7.36 -9.35
C LEU A 2 20.82 -5.87 -9.42
N LEU A 3 21.77 -5.00 -9.78
CA LEU A 3 21.57 -3.56 -9.92
C LEU A 3 20.62 -3.18 -11.09
N SER A 4 20.51 -4.02 -12.10
CA SER A 4 19.60 -3.79 -13.25
C SER A 4 18.14 -4.12 -12.96
N LEU A 5 17.86 -4.84 -11.88
CA LEU A 5 16.49 -5.17 -11.47
C LEU A 5 15.80 -4.01 -10.72
N LEU A 6 16.58 -3.00 -10.32
CA LEU A 6 16.15 -1.91 -9.44
C LEU A 6 16.27 -0.53 -10.08
N THR A 7 16.80 -0.43 -11.32
CA THR A 7 16.91 0.84 -12.04
C THR A 7 15.70 1.05 -12.95
N PRO A 8 15.08 2.23 -12.94
CA PRO A 8 14.14 2.59 -14.00
C PRO A 8 14.90 2.64 -15.33
N ILE A 9 14.35 2.02 -16.35
CA ILE A 9 14.89 2.01 -17.71
C ILE A 9 14.87 3.46 -18.22
N THR A 10 16.03 4.14 -18.18
CA THR A 10 16.21 5.36 -18.94
C THR A 10 16.29 5.00 -20.41
N ARG A 11 15.21 5.19 -21.15
CA ARG A 11 15.22 5.13 -22.60
C ARG A 11 16.14 6.22 -23.13
N THR A 12 17.25 5.83 -23.73
CA THR A 12 18.04 6.67 -24.63
C THR A 12 17.17 7.03 -25.84
N VAL A 13 16.71 8.28 -25.88
CA VAL A 13 16.00 8.84 -27.04
C VAL A 13 17.05 9.21 -28.07
N SER A 14 17.08 8.46 -29.17
CA SER A 14 17.78 8.83 -30.39
C SER A 14 17.22 10.14 -30.93
N THR A 15 18.11 11.12 -31.09
CA THR A 15 17.83 12.43 -31.71
C THR A 15 17.56 12.29 -33.20
N SER A 16 16.28 12.46 -33.59
CA SER A 16 15.95 12.95 -34.94
C SER A 16 14.57 13.57 -34.95
N SER A 17 14.54 14.78 -35.52
CA SER A 17 13.39 15.58 -35.97
C SER A 17 12.80 16.60 -35.01
N ARG A 18 13.28 17.84 -35.21
CA ARG A 18 12.68 19.08 -34.70
C ARG A 18 11.24 19.23 -35.24
N ARG A 19 10.25 19.25 -34.35
CA ARG A 19 9.02 20.02 -34.54
C ARG A 19 8.73 20.79 -33.27
N PHE A 20 8.65 22.11 -33.41
CA PHE A 20 8.24 23.06 -32.40
C PHE A 20 6.87 22.66 -31.83
N PHE A 21 6.81 22.23 -30.60
CA PHE A 21 5.61 22.34 -29.79
C PHE A 21 5.92 23.28 -28.62
N SER A 22 5.18 24.39 -28.61
CA SER A 22 5.16 25.37 -27.53
C SER A 22 4.87 24.65 -26.21
N ALA A 23 5.88 24.52 -25.36
CA ALA A 23 5.71 24.07 -24.00
C ALA A 23 4.93 25.14 -23.23
N ARG A 24 3.64 24.97 -23.06
CA ARG A 24 2.91 25.63 -21.97
C ARG A 24 3.60 25.18 -20.69
N ARG A 25 4.31 26.08 -20.04
CA ARG A 25 4.72 25.96 -18.64
C ARG A 25 3.42 25.82 -17.84
N VAL A 26 3.11 24.61 -17.41
CA VAL A 26 2.19 24.39 -16.32
C VAL A 26 2.95 24.83 -15.07
N ASN A 27 2.62 26.01 -14.58
CA ASN A 27 3.07 26.49 -13.28
C ASN A 27 2.26 25.68 -12.25
N PRO A 28 2.86 24.83 -11.40
CA PRO A 28 2.11 24.23 -10.32
C PRO A 28 1.95 25.29 -9.22
N GLN A 29 0.98 26.19 -9.38
CA GLN A 29 0.43 26.89 -8.23
C GLN A 29 -0.31 25.83 -7.41
N MET A 30 0.40 25.23 -6.45
CA MET A 30 -0.28 24.55 -5.34
C MET A 30 -1.28 25.54 -4.76
N SER A 31 -2.55 25.14 -4.68
CA SER A 31 -3.59 26.00 -4.11
C SER A 31 -3.19 26.35 -2.66
N SER A 32 -3.59 27.53 -2.19
CA SER A 32 -3.37 27.96 -0.81
C SER A 32 -3.95 26.97 0.22
N GLU A 33 -4.96 26.19 -0.17
CA GLU A 33 -5.53 25.10 0.61
C GLU A 33 -4.54 23.93 0.78
N SER A 34 -3.83 23.52 -0.27
CA SER A 34 -2.80 22.46 -0.19
C SER A 34 -1.65 22.87 0.74
N LEU A 35 -1.22 24.13 0.70
CA LEU A 35 -0.22 24.67 1.62
C LEU A 35 -0.72 24.77 3.06
N SER A 36 -2.00 25.08 3.29
CA SER A 36 -2.59 25.13 4.63
C SER A 36 -2.73 23.73 5.27
N LEU A 37 -3.00 22.71 4.46
CA LEU A 37 -3.04 21.31 4.90
C LEU A 37 -1.65 20.82 5.34
N ILE A 38 -0.58 21.23 4.67
CA ILE A 38 0.81 20.86 5.00
C ILE A 38 1.24 21.40 6.38
N GLN A 39 0.75 22.56 6.80
CA GLN A 39 1.14 23.18 8.08
C GLN A 39 0.47 22.57 9.33
N LYS A 40 -0.59 21.77 9.18
CA LYS A 40 -1.42 21.28 10.29
C LYS A 40 -1.16 19.85 10.74
N ARG A 41 -0.18 19.17 10.16
CA ARG A 41 0.12 17.75 10.38
C ARG A 41 0.71 17.47 11.75
N LYS A 42 -0.04 16.89 12.66
CA LYS A 42 0.41 16.21 13.90
C LYS A 42 -0.71 15.38 14.55
N HIS A 43 -1.45 14.62 13.78
CA HIS A 43 -2.52 13.77 14.31
C HIS A 43 -2.07 12.32 14.56
N ALA A 44 -0.97 11.89 13.92
CA ALA A 44 -0.49 10.52 13.99
C ALA A 44 0.15 10.20 15.34
N ASN A 45 -0.42 9.25 16.06
CA ASN A 45 0.12 8.68 17.28
C ASN A 45 0.74 7.32 16.95
N PHE A 46 2.05 7.19 17.16
CA PHE A 46 2.75 5.92 17.01
C PHE A 46 2.62 5.10 18.29
N ARG A 47 2.21 3.86 18.16
CA ARG A 47 2.01 2.92 19.26
C ARG A 47 2.62 1.56 18.92
N VAL A 48 3.05 0.84 19.94
CA VAL A 48 3.42 -0.58 19.84
C VAL A 48 2.50 -1.35 20.76
N ILE A 49 1.78 -2.31 20.22
CA ILE A 49 0.89 -3.18 20.97
C ILE A 49 1.29 -4.65 20.79
N ASN A 50 0.68 -5.53 21.58
CA ASN A 50 0.81 -6.96 21.38
C ASN A 50 -0.47 -7.48 20.70
N VAL A 51 -0.31 -8.09 19.53
CA VAL A 51 -1.40 -8.75 18.80
C VAL A 51 -1.05 -10.22 18.69
N SER A 52 -1.81 -11.09 19.31
CA SER A 52 -1.61 -12.54 19.30
C SER A 52 -0.18 -12.99 19.65
N GLY A 53 0.46 -12.28 20.60
CA GLY A 53 1.84 -12.58 21.04
C GLY A 53 2.92 -11.82 20.28
N PHE A 54 2.62 -11.10 19.21
CA PHE A 54 3.59 -10.36 18.40
C PHE A 54 3.53 -8.86 18.64
N LYS A 55 4.69 -8.24 18.88
CA LYS A 55 4.80 -6.77 18.96
C LYS A 55 4.55 -6.17 17.59
N THR A 56 3.62 -5.23 17.55
CA THR A 56 3.07 -4.68 16.32
C THR A 56 3.07 -3.16 16.36
N ASP A 57 3.67 -2.55 15.36
CA ASP A 57 3.67 -1.10 15.20
C ASP A 57 2.32 -0.63 14.64
N LEU A 58 1.76 0.40 15.27
CA LEU A 58 0.54 1.08 14.84
C LEU A 58 0.79 2.57 14.62
N ILE A 59 0.09 3.13 13.64
CA ILE A 59 -0.23 4.56 13.58
C ILE A 59 -1.72 4.69 13.85
N VAL A 60 -2.08 5.53 14.83
CA VAL A 60 -3.48 5.76 15.21
C VAL A 60 -3.77 7.25 15.13
N ILE A 61 -4.78 7.62 14.35
CA ILE A 61 -5.32 8.98 14.25
C ILE A 61 -6.79 8.91 14.67
N PRO A 62 -7.11 9.23 15.92
CA PRO A 62 -8.47 9.15 16.43
C PRO A 62 -9.33 10.29 15.92
N SER A 63 -10.59 10.02 15.63
CA SER A 63 -11.65 11.04 15.48
C SER A 63 -12.47 11.10 16.76
N HIS A 64 -13.00 12.27 17.07
CA HIS A 64 -13.86 12.45 18.25
C HIS A 64 -15.24 11.81 18.04
N ASP A 65 -15.80 11.95 16.85
CA ASP A 65 -17.11 11.39 16.46
C ASP A 65 -16.99 10.74 15.06
N PRO A 66 -16.43 9.51 15.01
CA PRO A 66 -16.17 8.86 13.73
C PRO A 66 -17.45 8.29 13.12
N ALA A 67 -17.70 8.58 11.86
CA ALA A 67 -18.75 7.92 11.05
C ALA A 67 -18.30 6.54 10.52
N LEU A 68 -16.97 6.30 10.46
CA LEU A 68 -16.36 5.03 10.08
C LEU A 68 -14.92 4.93 10.61
N HIS A 69 -14.37 3.74 10.54
CA HIS A 69 -12.97 3.45 10.86
C HIS A 69 -12.22 3.01 9.61
N VAL A 70 -11.15 3.72 9.24
CA VAL A 70 -10.24 3.30 8.18
C VAL A 70 -9.14 2.43 8.77
N LEU A 71 -9.04 1.17 8.33
CA LEU A 71 -7.92 0.29 8.67
C LEU A 71 -7.00 0.15 7.44
N PHE A 72 -5.78 0.67 7.56
CA PHE A 72 -4.78 0.65 6.50
C PHE A 72 -3.81 -0.54 6.65
N ILE A 73 -3.64 -1.28 5.56
CA ILE A 73 -2.73 -2.44 5.46
C ILE A 73 -1.60 -2.08 4.47
N PRO A 74 -0.34 -2.01 4.93
CA PRO A 74 0.79 -1.61 4.10
C PRO A 74 1.15 -2.67 3.07
N GLY A 75 1.88 -2.23 2.04
CA GLY A 75 2.63 -3.12 1.17
C GLY A 75 3.95 -3.56 1.80
N ASN A 76 4.68 -4.48 1.16
CA ASN A 76 6.04 -4.78 1.58
C ASN A 76 6.95 -3.55 1.38
N PRO A 77 7.82 -3.26 2.34
CA PRO A 77 8.26 -4.06 3.49
C PRO A 77 7.37 -3.99 4.75
N GLY A 78 6.15 -3.54 4.71
CA GLY A 78 5.22 -3.57 5.85
C GLY A 78 5.46 -2.53 6.94
N VAL A 79 6.34 -1.56 6.69
CA VAL A 79 6.73 -0.48 7.61
C VAL A 79 5.76 0.68 7.47
N ILE A 80 4.92 0.88 8.46
CA ILE A 80 3.82 1.86 8.41
C ILE A 80 4.29 3.32 8.42
N SER A 81 5.48 3.61 8.94
CA SER A 81 6.02 4.97 8.97
C SER A 81 6.18 5.60 7.57
N PHE A 82 6.31 4.79 6.52
CA PHE A 82 6.32 5.28 5.13
C PHE A 82 5.00 5.89 4.68
N TYR A 83 3.92 5.63 5.39
CA TYR A 83 2.57 6.08 5.03
C TYR A 83 2.06 7.21 5.92
N THR A 84 2.88 7.74 6.84
CA THR A 84 2.45 8.77 7.79
C THR A 84 1.82 9.97 7.10
N ASP A 85 2.50 10.53 6.11
CA ASP A 85 1.99 11.68 5.35
C ASP A 85 0.66 11.38 4.64
N PHE A 86 0.56 10.22 4.00
CA PHE A 86 -0.67 9.77 3.35
C PHE A 86 -1.83 9.63 4.33
N LEU A 87 -1.59 9.02 5.50
CA LEU A 87 -2.63 8.77 6.50
C LEU A 87 -3.13 10.07 7.14
N GLU A 88 -2.23 11.01 7.44
CA GLU A 88 -2.60 12.33 7.95
C GLU A 88 -3.41 13.12 6.92
N LEU A 89 -2.96 13.11 5.67
CA LEU A 89 -3.69 13.76 4.57
C LEU A 89 -5.05 13.12 4.32
N LEU A 90 -5.17 11.81 4.44
CA LEU A 90 -6.44 11.11 4.31
C LEU A 90 -7.40 11.54 5.44
N TYR A 91 -6.93 11.56 6.69
CA TYR A 91 -7.70 12.01 7.83
C TYR A 91 -8.23 13.45 7.64
N GLU A 92 -7.33 14.37 7.26
CA GLU A 92 -7.69 15.76 6.96
C GLU A 92 -8.68 15.86 5.78
N SER A 93 -8.43 15.11 4.72
CA SER A 93 -9.30 15.09 3.54
C SER A 93 -10.69 14.52 3.87
N LEU A 94 -10.81 13.64 4.86
CA LEU A 94 -12.10 13.15 5.39
C LEU A 94 -12.76 14.16 6.35
N GLY A 95 -12.11 15.28 6.65
CA GLY A 95 -12.62 16.32 7.56
C GLY A 95 -12.67 15.85 9.02
N GLY A 96 -11.80 14.92 9.43
CA GLY A 96 -11.76 14.38 10.78
C GLY A 96 -12.97 13.51 11.16
N THR A 97 -13.80 13.10 10.20
CA THR A 97 -15.02 12.29 10.44
C THR A 97 -14.77 10.78 10.43
N ALA A 98 -13.52 10.35 10.30
CA ALA A 98 -13.11 8.95 10.33
C ALA A 98 -11.91 8.78 11.26
N SER A 99 -11.93 7.75 12.11
CA SER A 99 -10.70 7.30 12.76
C SER A 99 -9.86 6.53 11.77
N VAL A 100 -8.52 6.68 11.82
CA VAL A 100 -7.61 6.00 10.91
C VAL A 100 -6.59 5.22 11.74
N THR A 101 -6.45 3.92 11.44
CA THR A 101 -5.41 3.08 12.02
C THR A 101 -4.62 2.40 10.90
N ALA A 102 -3.31 2.44 10.98
CA ALA A 102 -2.44 1.60 10.15
C ALA A 102 -1.76 0.56 11.02
N ILE A 103 -1.72 -0.68 10.54
CA ILE A 103 -1.11 -1.81 11.24
C ILE A 103 0.07 -2.39 10.45
N GLY A 104 1.26 -2.39 11.05
CA GLY A 104 2.47 -2.96 10.47
C GLY A 104 2.40 -4.48 10.26
N HIS A 105 3.28 -5.01 9.41
CA HIS A 105 3.45 -6.45 9.33
C HIS A 105 4.27 -6.96 10.51
N ILE A 106 4.01 -8.22 10.93
CA ILE A 106 4.79 -8.87 11.98
C ILE A 106 6.27 -8.89 11.56
N SER A 107 7.15 -8.52 12.47
CA SER A 107 8.62 -8.50 12.26
C SER A 107 9.13 -7.48 11.21
N HIS A 108 8.29 -6.53 10.79
CA HIS A 108 8.66 -5.45 9.86
C HIS A 108 8.80 -4.08 10.56
N SER A 109 9.03 -4.08 11.87
CA SER A 109 9.30 -2.86 12.62
C SER A 109 10.80 -2.56 12.65
N GLU A 110 11.15 -1.30 12.95
CA GLU A 110 12.55 -0.86 13.09
C GLU A 110 13.32 -1.64 14.18
N LYS A 111 12.62 -2.19 15.16
CA LYS A 111 13.23 -2.89 16.30
C LYS A 111 13.41 -4.40 16.09
N ASN A 112 12.92 -4.96 14.99
CA ASN A 112 13.06 -6.37 14.63
C ASN A 112 12.80 -7.33 15.82
N TRP A 113 11.63 -7.24 16.43
CA TRP A 113 11.25 -7.97 17.63
C TRP A 113 11.35 -9.49 17.52
N GLU A 114 11.12 -10.01 16.29
CA GLU A 114 11.07 -11.44 15.99
C GLU A 114 12.29 -11.86 15.13
N SER A 115 13.48 -11.47 15.56
CA SER A 115 14.70 -11.70 14.77
C SER A 115 14.89 -13.17 14.43
N GLY A 116 15.19 -13.46 13.16
CA GLY A 116 15.45 -14.78 12.64
C GLY A 116 14.21 -15.62 12.29
N ARG A 117 12.98 -15.10 12.49
CA ARG A 117 11.74 -15.75 12.05
C ARG A 117 11.14 -15.06 10.83
N LEU A 118 10.83 -15.85 9.82
CA LEU A 118 10.03 -15.43 8.67
C LEU A 118 8.56 -15.79 8.91
N PHE A 119 7.68 -14.86 8.58
CA PHE A 119 6.23 -15.05 8.71
C PHE A 119 5.62 -15.22 7.33
N SER A 120 4.75 -16.21 7.21
CA SER A 120 4.00 -16.47 5.99
C SER A 120 2.96 -15.37 5.72
N LEU A 121 2.51 -15.28 4.47
CA LEU A 121 1.41 -14.40 4.09
C LEU A 121 0.12 -14.71 4.88
N GLN A 122 -0.13 -16.00 5.14
CA GLN A 122 -1.27 -16.43 5.95
C GLN A 122 -1.17 -15.94 7.39
N GLU A 123 0.00 -16.04 8.03
CA GLU A 123 0.21 -15.49 9.37
C GLU A 123 0.02 -13.98 9.43
N GLN A 124 0.42 -13.25 8.38
CA GLN A 124 0.16 -11.82 8.28
C GLN A 124 -1.34 -11.51 8.20
N ILE A 125 -2.11 -12.32 7.48
CA ILE A 125 -3.57 -12.18 7.36
C ILE A 125 -4.23 -12.47 8.73
N ASP A 126 -3.92 -13.60 9.33
CA ASP A 126 -4.49 -14.04 10.62
C ASP A 126 -4.20 -13.02 11.73
N HIS A 127 -3.00 -12.46 11.74
CA HIS A 127 -2.59 -11.39 12.66
C HIS A 127 -3.47 -10.13 12.52
N LYS A 128 -3.84 -9.71 11.29
CA LYS A 128 -4.71 -8.54 11.09
C LYS A 128 -6.16 -8.84 11.46
N ILE A 129 -6.60 -10.07 11.29
CA ILE A 129 -7.92 -10.51 11.76
C ILE A 129 -7.96 -10.49 13.28
N SER A 130 -6.95 -11.06 13.94
CA SER A 130 -6.82 -10.99 15.40
C SER A 130 -6.77 -9.56 15.92
N PHE A 131 -6.13 -8.64 15.19
CA PHE A 131 -6.15 -7.22 15.54
C PHE A 131 -7.57 -6.64 15.51
N ILE A 132 -8.36 -6.94 14.47
CA ILE A 132 -9.75 -6.49 14.38
C ILE A 132 -10.57 -7.05 15.54
N GLU A 133 -10.38 -8.32 15.89
CA GLU A 133 -11.08 -8.98 16.98
C GLU A 133 -10.70 -8.43 18.37
N GLN A 134 -9.41 -8.07 18.58
CA GLN A 134 -8.90 -7.61 19.87
C GLN A 134 -9.09 -6.11 20.08
N GLU A 135 -8.77 -5.30 19.08
CA GLU A 135 -8.66 -3.84 19.23
C GLU A 135 -9.84 -3.08 18.60
N LEU A 136 -10.57 -3.71 17.67
CA LEU A 136 -11.70 -3.09 17.00
C LEU A 136 -13.02 -3.83 17.27
N GLN A 137 -13.06 -4.70 18.30
CA GLN A 137 -14.27 -5.43 18.67
C GLN A 137 -15.40 -4.49 19.08
N ASP A 138 -15.09 -3.49 19.90
CA ASP A 138 -16.03 -2.53 20.45
C ASP A 138 -16.26 -1.30 19.55
N VAL A 139 -15.65 -1.30 18.36
CA VAL A 139 -15.87 -0.22 17.38
C VAL A 139 -17.22 -0.46 16.70
N GLU A 140 -18.20 0.39 17.02
CA GLU A 140 -19.56 0.30 16.50
C GLU A 140 -19.69 0.78 15.06
N VAL A 141 -18.76 1.62 14.59
CA VAL A 141 -18.78 2.16 13.23
C VAL A 141 -18.21 1.18 12.22
N PRO A 142 -18.68 1.21 10.96
CA PRO A 142 -18.20 0.29 9.93
C PRO A 142 -16.72 0.51 9.59
N ILE A 143 -16.01 -0.58 9.26
CA ILE A 143 -14.61 -0.57 8.87
C ILE A 143 -14.49 -0.48 7.35
N VAL A 144 -13.65 0.45 6.88
CA VAL A 144 -13.18 0.52 5.49
C VAL A 144 -11.73 0.07 5.47
N LEU A 145 -11.44 -1.01 4.75
CA LEU A 145 -10.06 -1.46 4.52
C LEU A 145 -9.43 -0.66 3.38
N VAL A 146 -8.21 -0.21 3.58
CA VAL A 146 -7.37 0.39 2.54
C VAL A 146 -6.06 -0.36 2.50
N GLY A 147 -5.78 -1.08 1.43
CA GLY A 147 -4.57 -1.88 1.29
C GLY A 147 -3.68 -1.38 0.16
N HIS A 148 -2.38 -1.36 0.38
CA HIS A 148 -1.40 -1.01 -0.64
C HIS A 148 -0.63 -2.26 -1.11
N SER A 149 -0.42 -2.40 -2.43
CA SER A 149 0.37 -3.50 -2.99
C SER A 149 -0.15 -4.87 -2.52
N ILE A 150 0.70 -5.70 -1.88
CA ILE A 150 0.30 -6.98 -1.26
C ILE A 150 -0.71 -6.77 -0.11
N GLY A 151 -0.70 -5.59 0.52
CA GLY A 151 -1.72 -5.19 1.49
C GLY A 151 -3.13 -5.16 0.90
N SER A 152 -3.27 -4.97 -0.42
CA SER A 152 -4.56 -5.09 -1.12
C SER A 152 -5.06 -6.54 -1.11
N TYR A 153 -4.18 -7.51 -1.37
CA TYR A 153 -4.52 -8.93 -1.25
C TYR A 153 -4.90 -9.31 0.19
N ILE A 154 -4.08 -8.89 1.15
CA ILE A 154 -4.34 -9.12 2.58
C ILE A 154 -5.69 -8.51 2.97
N SER A 155 -6.01 -7.29 2.52
CA SER A 155 -7.29 -6.64 2.78
C SER A 155 -8.49 -7.40 2.20
N LEU A 156 -8.37 -7.97 1.01
CA LEU A 156 -9.42 -8.83 0.45
C LEU A 156 -9.64 -10.09 1.27
N GLU A 157 -8.57 -10.74 1.76
CA GLU A 157 -8.68 -11.93 2.60
C GLU A 157 -9.23 -11.60 4.00
N ILE A 158 -8.91 -10.43 4.57
CA ILE A 158 -9.55 -9.92 5.79
C ILE A 158 -11.03 -9.67 5.53
N PHE A 159 -11.39 -8.96 4.44
CA PHE A 159 -12.78 -8.67 4.12
C PHE A 159 -13.61 -9.94 3.98
N LYS A 160 -13.07 -10.98 3.35
CA LYS A 160 -13.73 -12.27 3.20
C LYS A 160 -14.09 -12.93 4.53
N ARG A 161 -13.30 -12.70 5.59
CA ARG A 161 -13.46 -13.34 6.91
C ARG A 161 -14.13 -12.46 7.95
N SER A 162 -14.24 -11.15 7.70
CA SER A 162 -14.80 -10.15 8.64
C SER A 162 -15.89 -9.31 7.97
N GLN A 163 -16.80 -9.96 7.22
CA GLN A 163 -17.82 -9.28 6.41
C GLN A 163 -18.87 -8.53 7.24
N GLU A 164 -19.01 -8.89 8.50
CA GLU A 164 -19.94 -8.25 9.46
C GLU A 164 -19.45 -6.87 9.91
N LYS A 165 -18.13 -6.64 9.91
CA LYS A 165 -17.50 -5.37 10.33
C LYS A 165 -16.99 -4.55 9.15
N VAL A 166 -16.49 -5.22 8.12
CA VAL A 166 -15.90 -4.59 6.95
C VAL A 166 -16.96 -4.34 5.89
N VAL A 167 -17.18 -3.07 5.57
CA VAL A 167 -18.21 -2.67 4.59
C VAL A 167 -17.64 -2.35 3.21
N PHE A 168 -16.34 -2.02 3.14
CA PHE A 168 -15.70 -1.65 1.88
C PHE A 168 -14.20 -1.93 1.91
N CYS A 169 -13.62 -2.24 0.74
CA CYS A 169 -12.20 -2.51 0.57
C CYS A 169 -11.65 -1.72 -0.63
N ILE A 170 -10.59 -0.95 -0.41
CA ILE A 170 -9.89 -0.16 -1.42
C ILE A 170 -8.48 -0.72 -1.59
N GLY A 171 -8.15 -1.21 -2.77
CA GLY A 171 -6.80 -1.66 -3.11
C GLY A 171 -6.05 -0.60 -3.92
N LEU A 172 -4.90 -0.16 -3.40
CA LEU A 172 -4.03 0.84 -4.00
C LEU A 172 -2.83 0.15 -4.64
N TYR A 173 -2.61 0.37 -5.94
CA TYR A 173 -1.54 -0.28 -6.70
C TYR A 173 -1.50 -1.80 -6.42
N PRO A 174 -2.62 -2.51 -6.63
CA PRO A 174 -2.87 -3.79 -6.00
C PRO A 174 -2.00 -4.92 -6.58
N PHE A 175 -1.34 -5.66 -5.70
CA PHE A 175 -0.64 -6.88 -6.03
C PHE A 175 -1.47 -8.08 -5.56
N LEU A 176 -2.33 -8.60 -6.44
CA LEU A 176 -3.36 -9.59 -6.10
C LEU A 176 -3.00 -11.03 -6.49
N ALA A 177 -2.10 -11.18 -7.45
CA ALA A 177 -1.71 -12.48 -7.96
C ALA A 177 -0.33 -12.42 -8.63
N LEU A 178 0.32 -13.57 -8.74
CA LEU A 178 1.60 -13.69 -9.43
C LEU A 178 1.41 -13.49 -10.94
N ASN A 179 2.22 -12.63 -11.53
CA ASN A 179 2.33 -12.48 -12.98
C ASN A 179 3.48 -13.33 -13.50
N THR A 180 3.19 -14.55 -13.91
CA THR A 180 4.19 -15.51 -14.44
C THR A 180 4.86 -15.03 -15.74
N ALA A 181 4.24 -14.09 -16.47
CA ALA A 181 4.83 -13.47 -17.66
C ALA A 181 5.80 -12.33 -17.33
N SER A 182 5.80 -11.81 -16.09
CA SER A 182 6.71 -10.75 -15.67
C SER A 182 8.13 -11.28 -15.45
N LYS A 183 9.08 -10.78 -16.25
CA LYS A 183 10.50 -11.10 -16.07
C LYS A 183 11.02 -10.67 -14.71
N THR A 184 10.53 -9.54 -14.18
CA THR A 184 10.89 -9.02 -12.85
C THR A 184 10.40 -9.94 -11.75
N GLN A 185 9.11 -10.33 -11.76
CA GLN A 185 8.56 -11.26 -10.79
C GLN A 185 9.19 -12.66 -10.89
N ALA A 186 9.44 -13.15 -12.11
CA ALA A 186 10.16 -14.40 -12.32
C ALA A 186 11.59 -14.36 -11.74
N SER A 187 12.28 -13.23 -11.84
CA SER A 187 13.62 -13.07 -11.26
C SER A 187 13.59 -13.02 -9.73
N ILE A 188 12.60 -12.35 -9.14
CA ILE A 188 12.39 -12.32 -7.70
C ILE A 188 12.04 -13.72 -7.18
N ARG A 189 11.18 -14.44 -7.89
CA ARG A 189 10.83 -15.82 -7.57
C ARG A 189 12.06 -16.73 -7.55
N ARG A 190 12.91 -16.69 -8.58
CA ARG A 190 14.16 -17.45 -8.62
C ARG A 190 15.11 -17.11 -7.48
N LEU A 191 15.18 -15.82 -7.10
CA LEU A 191 15.96 -15.38 -5.95
C LEU A 191 15.40 -15.99 -4.66
N ALA A 192 14.07 -15.93 -4.48
CA ALA A 192 13.38 -16.45 -3.31
C ALA A 192 13.46 -17.99 -3.18
N GLU A 193 13.44 -18.71 -4.32
CA GLU A 193 13.60 -20.18 -4.39
C GLU A 193 15.03 -20.63 -4.02
N SER A 194 16.01 -19.73 -3.94
CA SER A 194 17.40 -20.01 -3.58
C SER A 194 17.77 -19.42 -2.22
N PRO A 195 17.74 -20.20 -1.12
CA PRO A 195 18.08 -19.70 0.21
C PRO A 195 19.47 -19.04 0.28
N ALA A 196 20.45 -19.57 -0.46
CA ALA A 196 21.80 -19.01 -0.50
C ALA A 196 21.84 -17.65 -1.19
N GLN A 197 21.08 -17.45 -2.28
CA GLN A 197 21.00 -16.14 -2.95
C GLN A 197 20.22 -15.14 -2.08
N CYS A 198 19.15 -15.58 -1.44
CA CYS A 198 18.38 -14.77 -0.51
C CYS A 198 19.25 -14.28 0.64
N ALA A 199 20.01 -15.20 1.29
CA ALA A 199 20.95 -14.87 2.35
C ALA A 199 22.06 -13.90 1.88
N ALA A 200 22.62 -14.10 0.68
CA ALA A 200 23.64 -13.22 0.12
C ALA A 200 23.11 -11.80 -0.13
N VAL A 201 21.89 -11.67 -0.69
CA VAL A 201 21.25 -10.37 -0.92
C VAL A 201 20.90 -9.68 0.39
N SER A 202 20.39 -10.43 1.37
CA SER A 202 20.09 -9.94 2.72
C SER A 202 21.35 -9.45 3.43
N PHE A 203 22.45 -10.18 3.34
CA PHE A 203 23.75 -9.80 3.89
C PHE A 203 24.29 -8.52 3.23
N MET A 204 24.20 -8.41 1.91
CA MET A 204 24.57 -7.20 1.18
C MET A 204 23.71 -5.99 1.59
N GLY A 205 22.40 -6.20 1.75
CA GLY A 205 21.49 -5.17 2.27
C GLY A 205 21.85 -4.71 3.69
N GLY A 206 22.19 -5.65 4.56
CA GLY A 206 22.70 -5.37 5.91
C GLY A 206 23.97 -4.55 5.91
N LEU A 207 24.96 -4.90 5.07
CA LEU A 207 26.20 -4.13 4.91
C LEU A 207 25.93 -2.69 4.43
N LEU A 208 25.00 -2.51 3.47
CA LEU A 208 24.62 -1.17 3.00
C LEU A 208 23.93 -0.35 4.10
N GLY A 209 23.17 -0.99 4.98
CA GLY A 209 22.56 -0.36 6.16
C GLY A 209 23.56 0.12 7.21
N MET A 210 24.75 -0.49 7.27
CA MET A 210 25.83 -0.11 8.19
C MET A 210 26.67 1.08 7.70
N LEU A 211 26.51 1.49 6.46
CA LEU A 211 27.27 2.62 5.90
C LEU A 211 26.86 3.95 6.56
N PRO A 212 27.83 4.88 6.78
CA PRO A 212 27.53 6.22 7.28
C PRO A 212 26.47 6.93 6.44
N ALA A 213 25.60 7.69 7.10
CA ALA A 213 24.44 8.36 6.50
C ALA A 213 24.72 9.14 5.18
N PRO A 214 25.86 9.85 4.99
CA PRO A 214 26.16 10.53 3.73
C PRO A 214 26.38 9.54 2.58
N ILE A 215 27.11 8.45 2.83
CA ILE A 215 27.46 7.44 1.82
C ILE A 215 26.20 6.64 1.46
N SER A 216 25.43 6.22 2.46
CA SER A 216 24.17 5.53 2.21
C SER A 216 23.18 6.42 1.46
N ARG A 217 23.08 7.74 1.76
CA ARG A 217 22.25 8.70 1.00
C ARG A 217 22.67 8.83 -0.46
N LEU A 218 23.97 8.82 -0.74
CA LEU A 218 24.49 8.90 -2.12
C LEU A 218 24.16 7.63 -2.91
N LEU A 219 24.32 6.46 -2.31
CA LEU A 219 23.99 5.16 -2.91
C LEU A 219 22.48 4.98 -3.07
N VAL A 220 21.70 5.45 -2.10
CA VAL A 220 20.25 5.33 -2.04
C VAL A 220 19.53 6.27 -2.99
N LYS A 221 20.09 7.48 -3.28
CA LYS A 221 19.58 8.32 -4.39
C LYS A 221 19.57 7.59 -5.74
N LYS A 222 20.35 6.51 -5.85
CA LYS A 222 20.46 5.69 -7.08
C LYS A 222 19.77 4.33 -7.00
N THR A 223 19.46 3.76 -5.85
CA THR A 223 19.06 2.34 -5.80
C THR A 223 17.96 1.91 -4.83
N ILE A 224 17.90 2.27 -3.55
CA ILE A 224 16.82 1.77 -2.64
C ILE A 224 16.85 2.52 -1.29
N GLY A 225 15.67 2.74 -0.69
CA GLY A 225 15.49 3.46 0.58
C GLY A 225 16.19 2.81 1.78
N LYS A 226 16.60 3.66 2.71
CA LYS A 226 17.42 3.39 3.90
C LYS A 226 16.88 2.36 4.90
N SER A 227 15.67 1.86 4.71
CA SER A 227 14.92 1.10 5.72
C SER A 227 14.75 -0.39 5.42
N TRP A 228 15.44 -0.90 4.42
CA TRP A 228 15.34 -2.33 4.09
C TRP A 228 16.33 -3.11 4.96
N SER A 229 15.82 -3.72 6.02
CA SER A 229 16.58 -4.73 6.76
C SER A 229 16.73 -6.00 5.93
N SER A 230 17.72 -6.84 6.26
CA SER A 230 17.86 -8.18 5.67
C SER A 230 16.55 -8.97 5.74
N SER A 231 15.87 -8.90 6.87
CA SER A 231 14.56 -9.52 7.10
C SER A 231 13.50 -9.02 6.13
N ALA A 232 13.46 -7.71 5.79
CA ALA A 232 12.48 -7.17 4.86
C ALA A 232 12.62 -7.75 3.44
N ILE A 233 13.85 -8.01 2.99
CA ILE A 233 14.12 -8.63 1.69
C ILE A 233 13.67 -10.11 1.70
N GLU A 234 13.98 -10.86 2.75
CA GLU A 234 13.58 -12.25 2.90
C GLU A 234 12.05 -12.39 2.94
N VAL A 235 11.39 -11.51 3.69
CA VAL A 235 9.91 -11.50 3.77
C VAL A 235 9.28 -11.08 2.44
N LEU A 236 9.83 -10.10 1.73
CA LEU A 236 9.37 -9.76 0.39
C LEU A 236 9.35 -10.99 -0.50
N CYS A 237 10.45 -11.73 -0.53
CA CYS A 237 10.56 -12.95 -1.33
C CYS A 237 9.55 -14.02 -0.87
N THR A 238 9.40 -14.24 0.43
CA THR A 238 8.49 -15.25 0.98
C THR A 238 7.03 -14.94 0.64
N HIS A 239 6.58 -13.70 0.83
CA HIS A 239 5.20 -13.31 0.55
C HIS A 239 4.86 -13.40 -0.95
N VAL A 240 5.81 -13.02 -1.82
CA VAL A 240 5.61 -13.13 -3.28
C VAL A 240 5.37 -14.58 -3.70
N LEU A 241 6.11 -15.54 -3.13
CA LEU A 241 5.93 -16.97 -3.46
C LEU A 241 4.58 -17.54 -3.02
N GLN A 242 3.95 -16.93 -2.02
CA GLN A 242 2.70 -17.43 -1.43
C GLN A 242 1.44 -16.78 -2.02
N LEU A 243 1.59 -15.79 -2.92
CA LEU A 243 0.45 -15.27 -3.64
C LEU A 243 -0.13 -16.30 -4.60
N PRO A 244 -1.46 -16.32 -4.78
CA PRO A 244 -2.09 -17.19 -5.77
C PRO A 244 -1.71 -16.79 -7.19
N GLU A 245 -1.83 -17.71 -8.13
CA GLU A 245 -1.66 -17.42 -9.57
C GLU A 245 -2.82 -16.59 -10.14
N LYS A 246 -3.97 -16.60 -9.48
CA LYS A 246 -5.17 -15.84 -9.88
C LYS A 246 -5.88 -15.27 -8.67
N PRO A 247 -6.43 -14.06 -8.78
CA PRO A 247 -7.30 -13.51 -7.74
C PRO A 247 -8.53 -14.39 -7.49
N ASN A 248 -9.14 -14.26 -6.30
CA ASN A 248 -10.40 -14.93 -5.99
C ASN A 248 -11.56 -14.22 -6.72
N TRP A 249 -11.82 -14.64 -7.96
CA TRP A 249 -12.82 -14.02 -8.82
C TRP A 249 -14.24 -14.12 -8.25
N ASP A 250 -14.59 -15.21 -7.57
CA ASP A 250 -15.93 -15.40 -7.01
C ASP A 250 -16.19 -14.37 -5.92
N PHE A 251 -15.20 -14.14 -5.06
CA PHE A 251 -15.30 -13.12 -4.02
C PHE A 251 -15.36 -11.70 -4.61
N ILE A 252 -14.50 -11.38 -5.57
CA ILE A 252 -14.49 -10.06 -6.22
C ILE A 252 -15.83 -9.80 -6.92
N ARG A 253 -16.38 -10.77 -7.66
CA ARG A 253 -17.72 -10.66 -8.28
C ARG A 253 -18.81 -10.47 -7.27
N GLY A 254 -18.81 -11.26 -6.20
CA GLY A 254 -19.81 -11.18 -5.13
C GLY A 254 -19.78 -9.86 -4.36
N LYS A 255 -18.63 -9.20 -4.30
CA LYS A 255 -18.40 -7.94 -3.56
C LYS A 255 -18.11 -6.73 -4.45
N LYS A 256 -18.39 -6.81 -5.76
CA LYS A 256 -18.06 -5.77 -6.75
C LYS A 256 -18.46 -4.35 -6.37
N ASN A 257 -19.58 -4.18 -5.66
CA ASN A 257 -20.07 -2.88 -5.19
C ASN A 257 -19.39 -2.39 -3.90
N GLN A 258 -18.62 -3.26 -3.24
CA GLN A 258 -17.94 -3.02 -1.97
C GLN A 258 -16.41 -3.05 -2.12
N ILE A 259 -15.91 -3.10 -3.36
CA ILE A 259 -14.48 -3.14 -3.67
C ILE A 259 -14.17 -2.04 -4.68
N ALA A 260 -13.04 -1.35 -4.47
CA ALA A 260 -12.46 -0.42 -5.42
C ALA A 260 -10.97 -0.71 -5.60
N PHE A 261 -10.43 -0.48 -6.81
CA PHE A 261 -9.01 -0.61 -7.07
C PHE A 261 -8.48 0.61 -7.84
N LEU A 262 -7.33 1.10 -7.39
CA LEU A 262 -6.53 2.12 -8.08
C LEU A 262 -5.27 1.48 -8.61
N PHE A 263 -5.12 1.39 -9.92
CA PHE A 263 -3.94 0.86 -10.61
C PHE A 263 -3.00 2.00 -11.04
N GLY A 264 -1.70 1.74 -11.05
CA GLY A 264 -0.72 2.63 -11.67
C GLY A 264 -0.56 2.33 -13.16
N LEU A 265 -0.24 3.36 -13.96
CA LEU A 265 -0.08 3.21 -15.40
C LEU A 265 1.10 2.28 -15.77
N ASP A 266 2.25 2.46 -15.11
CA ASP A 266 3.49 1.72 -15.36
C ASP A 266 3.88 0.82 -14.17
N ASP A 267 2.88 0.23 -13.50
CA ASP A 267 3.09 -0.62 -12.34
C ASP A 267 3.31 -2.08 -12.74
N HIS A 268 4.50 -2.60 -12.50
CA HIS A 268 4.82 -4.00 -12.79
C HIS A 268 4.34 -4.99 -11.72
N TRP A 269 3.96 -4.53 -10.52
CA TRP A 269 3.38 -5.36 -9.47
C TRP A 269 1.87 -5.55 -9.65
N GLY A 270 1.17 -4.47 -10.01
CA GLY A 270 -0.23 -4.45 -10.37
C GLY A 270 -0.43 -4.02 -11.84
N PRO A 271 -0.03 -4.84 -12.82
CA PRO A 271 -0.04 -4.43 -14.22
C PRO A 271 -1.46 -4.29 -14.77
N LEU A 272 -1.62 -3.42 -15.78
CA LEU A 272 -2.92 -3.08 -16.36
C LEU A 272 -3.69 -4.28 -16.94
N HIS A 273 -3.03 -5.38 -17.28
CA HIS A 273 -3.77 -6.58 -17.71
C HIS A 273 -4.62 -7.17 -16.57
N VAL A 274 -4.19 -7.01 -15.30
CA VAL A 274 -5.01 -7.39 -14.12
C VAL A 274 -6.22 -6.47 -13.98
N TYR A 275 -6.04 -5.16 -14.22
CA TYR A 275 -7.15 -4.21 -14.30
C TYR A 275 -8.19 -4.63 -15.36
N GLU A 276 -7.73 -4.95 -16.58
CA GLU A 276 -8.62 -5.39 -17.68
C GLU A 276 -9.32 -6.71 -17.33
N GLU A 277 -8.65 -7.63 -16.67
CA GLU A 277 -9.27 -8.88 -16.24
C GLU A 277 -10.32 -8.65 -15.15
N ILE A 278 -10.06 -7.78 -14.16
CA ILE A 278 -11.08 -7.42 -13.16
C ILE A 278 -12.28 -6.75 -13.84
N ARG A 279 -12.05 -5.82 -14.78
CA ARG A 279 -13.11 -5.14 -15.53
C ARG A 279 -13.99 -6.13 -16.30
N LYS A 280 -13.39 -7.19 -16.82
CA LYS A 280 -14.12 -8.26 -17.52
C LYS A 280 -14.89 -9.16 -16.55
N GLN A 281 -14.28 -9.54 -15.41
CA GLN A 281 -14.87 -10.48 -14.46
C GLN A 281 -15.91 -9.81 -13.53
N ALA A 282 -15.73 -8.51 -13.24
CA ALA A 282 -16.58 -7.73 -12.34
C ALA A 282 -16.78 -6.31 -12.90
N PRO A 283 -17.59 -6.14 -13.97
CA PRO A 283 -17.66 -4.87 -14.73
C PRO A 283 -18.17 -3.69 -13.89
N ASP A 284 -18.92 -3.94 -12.82
CA ASP A 284 -19.43 -2.89 -11.94
C ASP A 284 -18.49 -2.59 -10.76
N ALA A 285 -17.33 -3.26 -10.65
CA ALA A 285 -16.32 -2.91 -9.66
C ALA A 285 -15.76 -1.51 -9.96
N ARG A 286 -15.48 -0.73 -8.92
CA ARG A 286 -14.89 0.61 -9.07
C ARG A 286 -13.40 0.48 -9.39
N LEU A 287 -13.05 0.71 -10.66
CA LEU A 287 -11.69 0.57 -11.17
C LEU A 287 -11.19 1.88 -11.73
N GLU A 288 -10.06 2.36 -11.25
CA GLU A 288 -9.41 3.57 -11.75
C GLU A 288 -7.93 3.31 -12.04
N VAL A 289 -7.38 4.12 -12.96
CA VAL A 289 -5.96 4.11 -13.30
C VAL A 289 -5.38 5.49 -13.01
N GLU A 290 -4.40 5.53 -12.13
CA GLU A 290 -3.61 6.72 -11.85
C GLU A 290 -2.80 7.13 -13.09
N ARG A 291 -2.95 8.38 -13.54
CA ARG A 291 -2.35 8.90 -14.78
C ARG A 291 -1.51 10.16 -14.59
N GLU A 292 -1.37 10.63 -13.35
CA GLU A 292 -0.58 11.82 -13.00
C GLU A 292 0.93 11.51 -12.86
N GLY A 293 1.29 10.24 -13.01
CA GLY A 293 2.69 9.78 -12.99
C GLY A 293 3.23 9.43 -11.61
N HIS A 294 2.34 9.20 -10.64
CA HIS A 294 2.77 8.67 -9.34
C HIS A 294 3.13 7.19 -9.47
N THR A 295 4.18 6.80 -8.77
CA THR A 295 4.70 5.43 -8.86
C THR A 295 4.03 4.49 -7.85
N HIS A 296 4.30 3.18 -7.96
CA HIS A 296 3.90 2.19 -6.96
C HIS A 296 4.24 2.62 -5.52
N ALA A 297 5.38 3.29 -5.32
CA ALA A 297 5.80 3.83 -4.03
C ALA A 297 5.23 5.24 -3.77
N PHE A 298 3.96 5.48 -4.04
CA PHE A 298 3.30 6.79 -3.96
C PHE A 298 3.52 7.49 -2.61
N SER A 299 3.56 6.75 -1.52
CA SER A 299 3.74 7.26 -0.15
C SER A 299 5.15 7.78 0.13
N CYS A 300 6.13 7.51 -0.76
CA CYS A 300 7.49 8.03 -0.66
C CYS A 300 7.65 9.44 -1.27
N SER A 301 6.57 10.00 -1.83
CA SER A 301 6.55 11.36 -2.36
C SER A 301 5.34 12.13 -1.79
N GLU A 302 5.55 13.41 -1.54
CA GLU A 302 4.47 14.28 -1.04
C GLU A 302 3.32 14.37 -2.04
N ALA A 303 3.63 14.59 -3.33
CA ALA A 303 2.62 14.68 -4.38
C ALA A 303 1.79 13.40 -4.50
N GLY A 304 2.43 12.22 -4.45
CA GLY A 304 1.73 10.93 -4.46
C GLY A 304 0.86 10.73 -3.24
N SER A 305 1.36 11.08 -2.04
CA SER A 305 0.58 10.99 -0.80
C SER A 305 -0.65 11.89 -0.83
N VAL A 306 -0.52 13.12 -1.31
CA VAL A 306 -1.64 14.08 -1.46
C VAL A 306 -2.68 13.54 -2.44
N TRP A 307 -2.25 13.16 -3.63
CA TRP A 307 -3.16 12.72 -4.69
C TRP A 307 -3.92 11.45 -4.29
N VAL A 308 -3.22 10.44 -3.78
CA VAL A 308 -3.86 9.17 -3.36
C VAL A 308 -4.77 9.38 -2.16
N ALA A 309 -4.41 10.24 -1.20
CA ALA A 309 -5.28 10.57 -0.06
C ALA A 309 -6.59 11.24 -0.51
N GLN A 310 -6.52 12.19 -1.45
CA GLN A 310 -7.70 12.83 -2.02
C GLN A 310 -8.58 11.84 -2.79
N HIS A 311 -7.96 10.95 -3.58
CA HIS A 311 -8.67 9.89 -4.31
C HIS A 311 -9.42 8.95 -3.35
N VAL A 312 -8.74 8.39 -2.34
CA VAL A 312 -9.34 7.51 -1.32
C VAL A 312 -10.45 8.23 -0.54
N SER A 313 -10.21 9.47 -0.14
CA SER A 313 -11.20 10.30 0.54
C SER A 313 -12.47 10.48 -0.30
N SER A 314 -12.32 10.73 -1.60
CA SER A 314 -13.45 10.89 -2.54
C SER A 314 -14.28 9.60 -2.64
N LEU A 315 -13.62 8.45 -2.74
CA LEU A 315 -14.29 7.15 -2.72
C LEU A 315 -15.07 6.93 -1.43
N ILE A 316 -14.45 7.16 -0.27
CA ILE A 316 -15.08 6.97 1.04
C ILE A 316 -16.28 7.92 1.20
N LYS A 317 -16.15 9.19 0.84
CA LYS A 317 -17.25 10.17 0.90
C LYS A 317 -18.43 9.75 0.03
N SER A 318 -18.17 9.24 -1.17
CA SER A 318 -19.23 8.75 -2.06
C SER A 318 -20.00 7.57 -1.46
N LEU A 319 -19.33 6.69 -0.71
CA LEU A 319 -19.95 5.58 0.02
C LEU A 319 -20.86 6.06 1.14
N LEU A 320 -20.37 6.99 1.95
CA LEU A 320 -21.16 7.57 3.05
C LEU A 320 -22.41 8.29 2.54
N GLN A 321 -22.33 8.99 1.41
CA GLN A 321 -23.48 9.64 0.77
C GLN A 321 -24.51 8.63 0.29
N THR A 322 -24.06 7.55 -0.33
CA THR A 322 -24.94 6.46 -0.79
C THR A 322 -25.65 5.81 0.37
N ALA A 323 -24.94 5.50 1.46
CA ALA A 323 -25.55 4.91 2.66
C ALA A 323 -26.63 5.82 3.28
N LYS A 324 -26.35 7.13 3.41
CA LYS A 324 -27.34 8.11 3.91
C LYS A 324 -28.59 8.22 3.02
N SER A 325 -28.41 8.17 1.71
CA SER A 325 -29.54 8.23 0.77
C SER A 325 -30.47 7.02 0.82
N TYR A 326 -29.94 5.83 1.19
CA TYR A 326 -30.75 4.65 1.44
C TYR A 326 -31.53 4.76 2.77
N GLN A 327 -30.90 5.23 3.84
CA GLN A 327 -31.56 5.43 5.14
C GLN A 327 -32.69 6.46 5.09
N SER A 328 -32.54 7.52 4.29
CA SER A 328 -33.56 8.56 4.16
C SER A 328 -34.77 8.15 3.29
N ARG A 329 -34.72 7.00 2.62
CA ARG A 329 -35.80 6.45 1.78
C ARG A 329 -36.60 5.33 2.45
N MET A 330 -36.15 4.89 3.62
CA MET A 330 -36.87 3.95 4.49
C MET A 330 -37.65 4.71 5.57
#